data_0154fa0ebe299ee6934c52b0f1e4381c
#
_entry.id   0154fa0ebe299ee6934c52b0f1e4381c
#
_cell.length_a   1.000
_cell.length_b   1.000
_cell.length_c   1.000
_cell.angle_alpha   90.00
_cell.angle_beta   90.00
_cell.angle_gamma   90.00
#
_symmetry.space_group_name_H-M   'P 1'
#
loop_
_entity.id
_entity.type
_entity.pdbx_description
1 polymer ?
#
loop_
_entity_poly.entity_id
_entity_poly.type
_entity_poly.pdbx_seq_one_letter_code
_entity_poly.pdbx_strand_id
1 'polypeptide(L)'
;MEKKNIYTKLMEVRVKFHGLELKKSGLNKFAGFKYYELGDFLVPATKLLQEANLCPMISFNNELATLTLINGDEPSEQITFTSPMRDLELKGTNAVQNLGGVQTYLTRYLYIQLLNIVEADVFDATSGKDHKDNDVISEAQSKRLFMLAKGKDTDKVKAILSKYGFSISKNITKDKYNSICEEIEKLEVLVGA
;
A
#
# COMPACT_ATOMS: atom_id res chain seq x y z
N MET A 1 18.88 -40.57 -12.36
CA MET A 1 18.37 -39.22 -12.66
C MET A 1 19.48 -38.25 -12.32
N GLU A 2 19.70 -37.27 -13.19
CA GLU A 2 20.71 -36.22 -12.94
C GLU A 2 20.30 -35.39 -11.72
N LYS A 3 21.25 -35.14 -10.82
CA LYS A 3 21.00 -34.38 -9.58
C LYS A 3 20.80 -32.91 -9.94
N LYS A 4 19.57 -32.39 -9.71
CA LYS A 4 19.27 -30.99 -9.99
C LYS A 4 19.86 -30.08 -8.89
N ASN A 5 20.54 -29.02 -9.28
CA ASN A 5 21.02 -28.01 -8.36
C ASN A 5 19.88 -27.14 -7.82
N ILE A 6 20.14 -26.36 -6.76
CA ILE A 6 19.14 -25.54 -6.09
C ILE A 6 18.48 -24.51 -7.01
N TYR A 7 19.21 -23.95 -7.98
CA TYR A 7 18.67 -22.94 -8.90
C TYR A 7 17.64 -23.54 -9.85
N THR A 8 17.95 -24.74 -10.41
CA THR A 8 17.01 -25.47 -11.27
C THR A 8 15.74 -25.84 -10.51
N LYS A 9 15.89 -26.36 -9.28
CA LYS A 9 14.74 -26.69 -8.41
C LYS A 9 13.89 -25.49 -8.09
N LEU A 10 14.51 -24.36 -7.73
CA LEU A 10 13.77 -23.12 -7.43
C LEU A 10 13.02 -22.60 -8.65
N MET A 11 13.62 -22.66 -9.84
CA MET A 11 12.91 -22.25 -11.06
C MET A 11 11.71 -23.16 -11.37
N GLU A 12 11.80 -24.45 -11.16
CA GLU A 12 10.66 -25.37 -11.31
C GLU A 12 9.54 -25.07 -10.31
N VAL A 13 9.88 -24.75 -9.05
CA VAL A 13 8.92 -24.32 -8.05
C VAL A 13 8.22 -23.05 -8.47
N ARG A 14 8.96 -22.03 -8.95
CA ARG A 14 8.39 -20.77 -9.42
C ARG A 14 7.42 -20.97 -10.58
N VAL A 15 7.81 -21.77 -11.57
CA VAL A 15 6.93 -22.06 -12.72
C VAL A 15 5.64 -22.74 -12.29
N LYS A 16 5.72 -23.76 -11.44
CA LYS A 16 4.54 -24.43 -10.89
C LYS A 16 3.68 -23.49 -10.05
N PHE A 17 4.31 -22.64 -9.22
CA PHE A 17 3.61 -21.69 -8.36
C PHE A 17 2.84 -20.66 -9.18
N HIS A 18 3.44 -20.10 -10.23
CA HIS A 18 2.78 -19.15 -11.13
C HIS A 18 1.64 -19.74 -11.96
N GLY A 19 1.59 -21.07 -12.06
CA GLY A 19 0.45 -21.78 -12.65
C GLY A 19 -0.73 -21.99 -11.71
N LEU A 20 -0.63 -21.58 -10.44
CA LEU A 20 -1.72 -21.72 -9.46
C LEU A 20 -2.70 -20.54 -9.54
N GLU A 21 -3.98 -20.84 -9.42
CA GLU A 21 -5.03 -19.82 -9.21
C GLU A 21 -5.15 -19.47 -7.73
N LEU A 22 -4.53 -18.38 -7.31
CA LEU A 22 -4.59 -17.89 -5.94
C LEU A 22 -5.50 -16.67 -5.82
N LYS A 23 -6.22 -16.57 -4.69
CA LYS A 23 -7.10 -15.43 -4.40
C LYS A 23 -6.38 -14.45 -3.48
N LYS A 24 -6.41 -13.16 -3.83
CA LYS A 24 -5.93 -12.08 -2.98
C LYS A 24 -6.98 -11.78 -1.90
N SER A 25 -6.70 -12.10 -0.64
CA SER A 25 -7.60 -11.82 0.50
C SER A 25 -7.35 -10.44 1.11
N GLY A 26 -6.13 -9.92 1.04
CA GLY A 26 -5.78 -8.62 1.55
C GLY A 26 -6.39 -7.47 0.74
N LEU A 27 -6.82 -6.41 1.44
CA LEU A 27 -7.33 -5.18 0.84
C LEU A 27 -6.65 -3.97 1.48
N ASN A 28 -5.88 -3.24 0.69
CA ASN A 28 -5.42 -1.92 1.09
C ASN A 28 -6.56 -0.93 0.88
N LYS A 29 -7.30 -0.61 1.96
CA LYS A 29 -8.45 0.31 1.93
C LYS A 29 -8.06 1.75 1.56
N PHE A 30 -6.81 2.12 1.80
CA PHE A 30 -6.32 3.47 1.52
C PHE A 30 -6.00 3.67 0.04
N ALA A 31 -5.31 2.71 -0.57
CA ALA A 31 -4.92 2.75 -1.98
C ALA A 31 -5.89 2.00 -2.92
N GLY A 32 -6.88 1.28 -2.37
CA GLY A 32 -7.96 0.65 -3.14
C GLY A 32 -7.56 -0.60 -3.93
N PHE A 33 -6.43 -1.24 -3.64
CA PHE A 33 -6.01 -2.46 -4.33
C PHE A 33 -5.99 -3.68 -3.42
N LYS A 34 -6.15 -4.88 -4.04
CA LYS A 34 -6.02 -6.17 -3.37
C LYS A 34 -4.60 -6.69 -3.46
N TYR A 35 -4.12 -7.31 -2.39
CA TYR A 35 -2.81 -7.94 -2.30
C TYR A 35 -2.91 -9.35 -1.70
N TYR A 36 -1.84 -10.15 -1.85
CA TYR A 36 -1.77 -11.46 -1.22
C TYR A 36 -1.37 -11.33 0.24
N GLU A 37 -2.19 -11.81 1.17
CA GLU A 37 -1.77 -12.08 2.53
C GLU A 37 -0.84 -13.31 2.56
N LEU A 38 0.00 -13.43 3.59
CA LEU A 38 0.90 -14.57 3.73
C LEU A 38 0.15 -15.91 3.67
N GLY A 39 -1.04 -15.97 4.28
CA GLY A 39 -1.88 -17.17 4.29
C GLY A 39 -2.40 -17.60 2.92
N ASP A 40 -2.51 -16.68 1.95
CA ASP A 40 -3.07 -17.00 0.63
C ASP A 40 -2.15 -17.90 -0.20
N PHE A 41 -0.83 -17.82 0.04
CA PHE A 41 0.16 -18.52 -0.77
C PHE A 41 1.13 -19.41 0.01
N LEU A 42 1.29 -19.25 1.33
CA LEU A 42 2.27 -19.99 2.10
C LEU A 42 2.07 -21.51 2.04
N VAL A 43 0.80 -21.96 2.16
CA VAL A 43 0.49 -23.40 2.13
C VAL A 43 0.79 -24.02 0.76
N PRO A 44 0.32 -23.51 -0.37
CA PRO A 44 0.68 -24.04 -1.70
C PRO A 44 2.18 -23.91 -2.00
N ALA A 45 2.84 -22.81 -1.57
CA ALA A 45 4.28 -22.65 -1.70
C ALA A 45 5.05 -23.75 -0.96
N THR A 46 4.66 -24.02 0.30
CA THR A 46 5.29 -25.07 1.13
C THR A 46 5.19 -26.45 0.47
N LYS A 47 4.05 -26.79 -0.13
CA LYS A 47 3.87 -28.06 -0.84
C LYS A 47 4.81 -28.19 -2.03
N LEU A 48 4.93 -27.14 -2.86
CA LEU A 48 5.81 -27.13 -4.02
C LEU A 48 7.29 -27.19 -3.63
N LEU A 49 7.67 -26.50 -2.56
CA LEU A 49 9.03 -26.56 -2.00
C LEU A 49 9.35 -27.96 -1.48
N GLN A 50 8.41 -28.60 -0.78
CA GLN A 50 8.55 -29.97 -0.31
C GLN A 50 8.74 -30.96 -1.49
N GLU A 51 7.91 -30.85 -2.54
CA GLU A 51 8.03 -31.69 -3.76
C GLU A 51 9.42 -31.56 -4.42
N ALA A 52 10.01 -30.36 -4.36
CA ALA A 52 11.34 -30.09 -4.89
C ALA A 52 12.48 -30.44 -3.90
N ASN A 53 12.18 -30.93 -2.73
CA ASN A 53 13.13 -31.14 -1.62
C ASN A 53 13.93 -29.88 -1.29
N LEU A 54 13.22 -28.73 -1.17
CA LEU A 54 13.77 -27.44 -0.78
C LEU A 54 13.20 -27.02 0.58
N CYS A 55 14.08 -26.58 1.49
CA CYS A 55 13.72 -26.18 2.85
C CYS A 55 14.00 -24.69 3.06
N PRO A 56 12.97 -23.82 3.18
CA PRO A 56 13.15 -22.42 3.55
C PRO A 56 13.27 -22.29 5.07
N MET A 57 14.32 -21.65 5.54
CA MET A 57 14.56 -21.30 6.95
C MET A 57 14.51 -19.79 7.12
N ILE A 58 13.67 -19.30 8.06
CA ILE A 58 13.55 -17.87 8.34
C ILE A 58 14.20 -17.54 9.68
N SER A 59 14.95 -16.46 9.71
CA SER A 59 15.53 -15.90 10.92
C SER A 59 15.40 -14.38 10.93
N PHE A 60 15.37 -13.81 12.13
CA PHE A 60 15.27 -12.37 12.37
C PHE A 60 16.37 -11.95 13.35
N ASN A 61 17.00 -10.81 13.05
CA ASN A 61 17.85 -10.10 13.99
C ASN A 61 17.47 -8.61 13.98
N ASN A 62 18.20 -7.76 14.68
CA ASN A 62 17.87 -6.33 14.79
C ASN A 62 17.99 -5.55 13.47
N GLU A 63 18.72 -6.09 12.49
CA GLU A 63 19.02 -5.40 11.23
C GLU A 63 18.30 -6.01 10.03
N LEU A 64 18.18 -7.35 10.02
CA LEU A 64 17.72 -8.11 8.86
C LEU A 64 16.72 -9.20 9.24
N ALA A 65 15.71 -9.34 8.40
CA ALA A 65 14.96 -10.58 8.22
C ALA A 65 15.62 -11.37 7.08
N THR A 66 15.85 -12.65 7.29
CA THR A 66 16.58 -13.52 6.36
C THR A 66 15.77 -14.78 6.08
N LEU A 67 15.64 -15.15 4.80
CA LEU A 67 15.17 -16.46 4.37
C LEU A 67 16.33 -17.17 3.66
N THR A 68 16.80 -18.29 4.23
CA THR A 68 17.78 -19.17 3.61
C THR A 68 17.06 -20.38 3.03
N LEU A 69 17.08 -20.52 1.71
CA LEU A 69 16.58 -21.70 1.00
C LEU A 69 17.69 -22.73 0.93
N ILE A 70 17.44 -23.93 1.43
CA ILE A 70 18.41 -25.02 1.51
C ILE A 70 17.98 -26.14 0.57
N ASN A 71 18.90 -26.68 -0.24
CA ASN A 71 18.66 -27.89 -1.03
C ASN A 71 18.74 -29.12 -0.12
N GLY A 72 17.64 -29.84 0.09
CA GLY A 72 17.61 -31.05 0.93
C GLY A 72 18.45 -32.19 0.40
N ASP A 73 18.75 -32.23 -0.92
CA ASP A 73 19.64 -33.26 -1.52
C ASP A 73 21.11 -32.90 -1.37
N GLU A 74 21.43 -31.61 -1.21
CA GLU A 74 22.78 -31.08 -1.05
C GLU A 74 22.74 -29.85 -0.14
N PRO A 75 22.76 -30.00 1.19
CA PRO A 75 22.58 -28.89 2.14
C PRO A 75 23.64 -27.79 2.07
N SER A 76 24.75 -28.02 1.40
CA SER A 76 25.76 -27.00 1.11
C SER A 76 25.29 -26.00 0.05
N GLU A 77 24.34 -26.37 -0.80
CA GLU A 77 23.71 -25.48 -1.75
C GLU A 77 22.61 -24.66 -1.06
N GLN A 78 22.82 -23.35 -0.96
CA GLN A 78 21.91 -22.42 -0.31
C GLN A 78 21.73 -21.14 -1.12
N ILE A 79 20.53 -20.55 -1.03
CA ILE A 79 20.24 -19.21 -1.57
C ILE A 79 19.66 -18.38 -0.43
N THR A 80 20.17 -17.18 -0.23
CA THR A 80 19.73 -16.28 0.84
C THR A 80 18.98 -15.07 0.27
N PHE A 81 17.81 -14.78 0.83
CA PHE A 81 17.01 -13.59 0.59
C PHE A 81 16.97 -12.77 1.87
N THR A 82 17.08 -11.45 1.76
CA THR A 82 17.10 -10.57 2.93
C THR A 82 16.16 -9.41 2.77
N SER A 83 15.65 -8.89 3.88
CA SER A 83 14.88 -7.65 3.97
C SER A 83 15.34 -6.87 5.20
N PRO A 84 15.55 -5.54 5.12
CA PRO A 84 15.87 -4.73 6.29
C PRO A 84 14.77 -4.79 7.34
N MET A 85 15.17 -4.94 8.61
CA MET A 85 14.23 -4.73 9.72
C MET A 85 13.87 -3.25 9.83
N ARG A 86 12.62 -2.96 10.12
CA ARG A 86 12.10 -1.62 10.41
C ARG A 86 11.12 -1.70 11.55
N ASP A 87 11.19 -0.75 12.45
CA ASP A 87 10.19 -0.61 13.49
C ASP A 87 8.87 -0.13 12.87
N LEU A 88 7.80 -0.86 13.18
CA LEU A 88 6.44 -0.49 12.84
C LEU A 88 5.72 -0.13 14.15
N GLU A 89 5.39 1.15 14.32
CA GLU A 89 4.50 1.56 15.40
C GLU A 89 3.04 1.38 14.95
N LEU A 90 2.45 0.27 15.32
CA LEU A 90 1.01 0.06 15.13
C LEU A 90 0.25 0.68 16.31
N LYS A 91 -0.62 1.64 16.05
CA LYS A 91 -1.44 2.27 17.09
C LYS A 91 -2.33 1.23 17.77
N GLY A 92 -2.27 1.19 19.11
CA GLY A 92 -3.13 0.31 19.92
C GLY A 92 -2.60 -1.10 20.14
N THR A 93 -1.34 -1.39 19.79
CA THR A 93 -0.68 -2.68 20.04
C THR A 93 0.41 -2.54 21.10
N ASN A 94 0.72 -3.65 21.80
CA ASN A 94 1.88 -3.72 22.68
C ASN A 94 3.15 -4.12 21.90
N ALA A 95 4.33 -3.99 22.52
CA ALA A 95 5.62 -4.27 21.89
C ALA A 95 5.73 -5.70 21.31
N VAL A 96 5.16 -6.70 21.97
CA VAL A 96 5.20 -8.09 21.53
C VAL A 96 4.30 -8.30 20.30
N GLN A 97 3.12 -7.68 20.29
CA GLN A 97 2.21 -7.72 19.14
C GLN A 97 2.82 -7.00 17.93
N ASN A 98 3.48 -5.86 18.16
CA ASN A 98 4.23 -5.16 17.13
C ASN A 98 5.30 -6.04 16.51
N LEU A 99 6.12 -6.68 17.34
CA LEU A 99 7.18 -7.59 16.87
C LEU A 99 6.59 -8.73 16.01
N GLY A 100 5.53 -9.39 16.48
CA GLY A 100 4.85 -10.44 15.71
C GLY A 100 4.29 -9.94 14.38
N GLY A 101 3.72 -8.72 14.36
CA GLY A 101 3.25 -8.08 13.15
C GLY A 101 4.36 -7.79 12.15
N VAL A 102 5.50 -7.23 12.62
CA VAL A 102 6.70 -6.98 11.80
C VAL A 102 7.24 -8.27 11.20
N GLN A 103 7.38 -9.32 12.01
CA GLN A 103 7.90 -10.61 11.54
C GLN A 103 6.99 -11.26 10.49
N THR A 104 5.69 -11.23 10.69
CA THR A 104 4.71 -11.74 9.72
C THR A 104 4.78 -10.96 8.40
N TYR A 105 4.86 -9.64 8.48
CA TYR A 105 4.98 -8.76 7.33
C TYR A 105 6.26 -9.04 6.53
N LEU A 106 7.40 -9.13 7.20
CA LEU A 106 8.69 -9.41 6.56
C LEU A 106 8.76 -10.83 6.00
N THR A 107 8.19 -11.82 6.68
CA THR A 107 8.04 -13.18 6.14
C THR A 107 7.33 -13.17 4.81
N ARG A 108 6.21 -12.42 4.70
CA ARG A 108 5.48 -12.27 3.43
C ARG A 108 6.38 -11.72 2.32
N TYR A 109 7.17 -10.68 2.57
CA TYR A 109 8.08 -10.11 1.57
C TYR A 109 9.23 -11.03 1.18
N LEU A 110 9.77 -11.79 2.11
CA LEU A 110 10.79 -12.78 1.82
C LEU A 110 10.27 -13.90 0.90
N TYR A 111 9.04 -14.36 1.12
CA TYR A 111 8.41 -15.34 0.22
C TYR A 111 8.00 -14.73 -1.13
N ILE A 112 7.60 -13.47 -1.17
CA ILE A 112 7.36 -12.75 -2.43
C ILE A 112 8.62 -12.75 -3.30
N GLN A 113 9.80 -12.47 -2.71
CA GLN A 113 11.09 -12.53 -3.41
C GLN A 113 11.45 -13.98 -3.80
N LEU A 114 11.32 -14.93 -2.89
CA LEU A 114 11.59 -16.34 -3.14
C LEU A 114 10.82 -16.87 -4.35
N LEU A 115 9.54 -16.52 -4.46
CA LEU A 115 8.62 -17.05 -5.46
C LEU A 115 8.44 -16.12 -6.67
N ASN A 116 9.09 -14.95 -6.70
CA ASN A 116 8.90 -13.90 -7.71
C ASN A 116 7.42 -13.50 -7.87
N ILE A 117 6.70 -13.37 -6.76
CA ILE A 117 5.30 -12.92 -6.80
C ILE A 117 5.24 -11.46 -7.24
N VAL A 118 4.48 -11.16 -8.28
CA VAL A 118 4.21 -9.79 -8.72
C VAL A 118 2.96 -9.28 -8.02
N GLU A 119 3.10 -8.22 -7.25
CA GLU A 119 1.99 -7.50 -6.64
C GLU A 119 1.92 -6.08 -7.18
N ALA A 120 0.69 -5.59 -7.39
CA ALA A 120 0.48 -4.16 -7.56
C ALA A 120 0.83 -3.48 -6.21
N ASP A 121 1.76 -2.55 -6.24
CA ASP A 121 2.12 -1.77 -5.05
C ASP A 121 1.46 -0.37 -5.07
N VAL A 122 1.77 0.42 -4.04
CA VAL A 122 1.25 1.79 -3.95
C VAL A 122 1.70 2.65 -5.14
N PHE A 123 2.88 2.39 -5.68
CA PHE A 123 3.40 3.11 -6.85
C PHE A 123 2.61 2.78 -8.10
N ASP A 124 2.29 1.51 -8.35
CA ASP A 124 1.44 1.10 -9.48
C ASP A 124 0.02 1.63 -9.34
N ALA A 125 -0.53 1.61 -8.13
CA ALA A 125 -1.86 2.13 -7.85
C ALA A 125 -1.97 3.67 -7.99
N THR A 126 -0.84 4.38 -7.84
CA THR A 126 -0.75 5.84 -7.96
C THR A 126 -0.18 6.29 -9.31
N SER A 127 0.56 5.41 -10.02
CA SER A 127 1.10 5.67 -11.34
C SER A 127 -0.05 5.71 -12.37
N GLY A 128 -0.35 6.89 -12.88
CA GLY A 128 -1.40 7.11 -13.88
C GLY A 128 -2.76 7.57 -13.32
N LYS A 129 -2.92 7.66 -12.01
CA LYS A 129 -3.94 8.53 -11.45
C LYS A 129 -3.34 9.93 -11.38
N ASP A 130 -3.74 10.80 -12.30
CA ASP A 130 -3.55 12.23 -12.09
C ASP A 130 -3.89 12.54 -10.64
N HIS A 131 -3.02 13.27 -9.94
CA HIS A 131 -3.18 13.68 -8.54
C HIS A 131 -4.40 14.56 -8.26
N LYS A 132 -5.53 14.34 -8.96
CA LYS A 132 -6.75 15.14 -8.82
C LYS A 132 -7.48 14.93 -7.50
N ASP A 133 -7.40 13.72 -6.90
CA ASP A 133 -8.15 13.45 -5.66
C ASP A 133 -7.45 13.90 -4.37
N ASN A 134 -6.12 14.10 -4.37
CA ASN A 134 -5.40 14.66 -3.22
C ASN A 134 -5.24 16.19 -3.29
N ASP A 135 -5.60 16.80 -4.38
CA ASP A 135 -5.46 18.25 -4.60
C ASP A 135 -6.71 19.04 -4.21
N VAL A 136 -7.84 18.39 -4.01
CA VAL A 136 -9.08 19.05 -3.57
C VAL A 136 -9.08 19.29 -2.07
N ILE A 137 -9.84 20.29 -1.65
CA ILE A 137 -10.00 20.67 -0.25
C ILE A 137 -10.62 19.54 0.58
N SER A 138 -10.22 19.45 1.84
CA SER A 138 -10.80 18.51 2.81
C SER A 138 -12.24 18.88 3.18
N GLU A 139 -12.99 17.94 3.75
CA GLU A 139 -14.34 18.20 4.27
C GLU A 139 -14.35 19.35 5.30
N ALA A 140 -13.33 19.43 6.17
CA ALA A 140 -13.19 20.51 7.14
C ALA A 140 -12.99 21.87 6.46
N GLN A 141 -12.18 21.94 5.40
CA GLN A 141 -11.99 23.15 4.58
C GLN A 141 -13.26 23.53 3.84
N SER A 142 -14.00 22.57 3.30
CA SER A 142 -15.30 22.81 2.66
C SER A 142 -16.33 23.36 3.65
N LYS A 143 -16.39 22.83 4.89
CA LYS A 143 -17.25 23.37 5.95
C LYS A 143 -16.85 24.79 6.33
N ARG A 144 -15.56 25.10 6.46
CA ARG A 144 -15.07 26.44 6.72
C ARG A 144 -15.49 27.43 5.63
N LEU A 145 -15.32 27.05 4.35
CA LEU A 145 -15.71 27.87 3.21
C LEU A 145 -17.21 28.18 3.23
N PHE A 146 -18.04 27.19 3.54
CA PHE A 146 -19.47 27.37 3.71
C PHE A 146 -19.81 28.35 4.82
N MET A 147 -19.11 28.29 5.95
CA MET A 147 -19.29 29.22 7.06
C MET A 147 -18.87 30.64 6.69
N LEU A 148 -17.80 30.83 5.93
CA LEU A 148 -17.38 32.14 5.42
C LEU A 148 -18.38 32.74 4.43
N ALA A 149 -19.03 31.92 3.63
CA ALA A 149 -20.05 32.34 2.66
C ALA A 149 -21.43 32.62 3.30
N LYS A 150 -21.65 32.15 4.53
CA LYS A 150 -22.94 32.29 5.23
C LYS A 150 -23.25 33.76 5.47
N GLY A 151 -24.47 34.19 5.06
CA GLY A 151 -24.94 35.57 5.21
C GLY A 151 -24.37 36.54 4.17
N LYS A 152 -23.68 36.06 3.15
CA LYS A 152 -23.17 36.86 2.03
C LYS A 152 -23.99 36.62 0.78
N ASP A 153 -23.87 37.53 -0.20
CA ASP A 153 -24.55 37.42 -1.50
C ASP A 153 -24.13 36.15 -2.23
N THR A 154 -25.09 35.25 -2.43
CA THR A 154 -24.85 33.93 -3.03
C THR A 154 -24.34 34.03 -4.48
N ASP A 155 -24.78 35.04 -5.25
CA ASP A 155 -24.37 35.18 -6.65
C ASP A 155 -22.96 35.74 -6.74
N LYS A 156 -22.56 36.62 -5.83
CA LYS A 156 -21.17 37.08 -5.71
C LYS A 156 -20.25 35.93 -5.27
N VAL A 157 -20.67 35.08 -4.34
CA VAL A 157 -19.90 33.88 -3.94
C VAL A 157 -19.72 32.92 -5.13
N LYS A 158 -20.81 32.67 -5.91
CA LYS A 158 -20.73 31.85 -7.12
C LYS A 158 -19.81 32.45 -8.18
N ALA A 159 -19.86 33.77 -8.37
CA ALA A 159 -18.99 34.48 -9.29
C ALA A 159 -17.50 34.33 -8.93
N ILE A 160 -17.15 34.40 -7.62
CA ILE A 160 -15.81 34.15 -7.15
C ILE A 160 -15.40 32.69 -7.48
N LEU A 161 -16.23 31.69 -7.18
CA LEU A 161 -15.92 30.30 -7.50
C LEU A 161 -15.68 30.10 -8.99
N SER A 162 -16.56 30.69 -9.84
CA SER A 162 -16.47 30.63 -11.31
C SER A 162 -15.21 31.30 -11.84
N LYS A 163 -14.76 32.40 -11.25
CA LYS A 163 -13.49 33.08 -11.57
C LYS A 163 -12.27 32.14 -11.42
N TYR A 164 -12.30 31.23 -10.45
CA TYR A 164 -11.26 30.22 -10.23
C TYR A 164 -11.53 28.89 -10.95
N GLY A 165 -12.57 28.83 -11.80
CA GLY A 165 -12.91 27.66 -12.61
C GLY A 165 -13.72 26.58 -11.87
N PHE A 166 -14.33 26.90 -10.73
CA PHE A 166 -15.13 25.95 -9.94
C PHE A 166 -16.61 26.29 -9.95
N SER A 167 -17.46 25.28 -10.14
CA SER A 167 -18.91 25.38 -10.03
C SER A 167 -19.46 24.86 -8.71
N ILE A 168 -18.70 24.01 -8.00
CA ILE A 168 -19.04 23.43 -6.71
C ILE A 168 -17.83 23.42 -5.78
N SER A 169 -18.07 23.63 -4.49
CA SER A 169 -17.01 23.73 -3.48
C SER A 169 -16.18 22.44 -3.31
N LYS A 170 -16.75 21.27 -3.57
CA LYS A 170 -16.04 19.98 -3.46
C LYS A 170 -14.90 19.80 -4.46
N ASN A 171 -14.89 20.56 -5.54
CA ASN A 171 -13.88 20.46 -6.60
C ASN A 171 -12.76 21.50 -6.44
N ILE A 172 -12.83 22.36 -5.43
CA ILE A 172 -11.80 23.38 -5.17
C ILE A 172 -10.48 22.70 -4.81
N THR A 173 -9.42 23.12 -5.49
CA THR A 173 -8.06 22.63 -5.23
C THR A 173 -7.41 23.39 -4.07
N LYS A 174 -6.50 22.73 -3.35
CA LYS A 174 -5.84 23.29 -2.17
C LYS A 174 -5.04 24.56 -2.49
N ASP A 175 -4.45 24.63 -3.67
CA ASP A 175 -3.69 25.79 -4.14
C ASP A 175 -4.55 27.06 -4.34
N LYS A 176 -5.82 26.90 -4.69
CA LYS A 176 -6.79 28.01 -4.88
C LYS A 176 -7.61 28.33 -3.63
N TYR A 177 -7.63 27.42 -2.65
CA TYR A 177 -8.50 27.53 -1.49
C TYR A 177 -8.33 28.80 -0.69
N ASN A 178 -7.08 29.19 -0.38
CA ASN A 178 -6.81 30.38 0.42
C ASN A 178 -7.23 31.67 -0.30
N SER A 179 -6.92 31.79 -1.59
CA SER A 179 -7.30 32.94 -2.40
C SER A 179 -8.82 33.09 -2.51
N ILE A 180 -9.55 31.97 -2.66
CA ILE A 180 -11.02 31.96 -2.68
C ILE A 180 -11.57 32.40 -1.32
N CYS A 181 -11.03 31.89 -0.20
CA CYS A 181 -11.44 32.29 1.14
C CYS A 181 -11.25 33.81 1.35
N GLU A 182 -10.10 34.36 0.98
CA GLU A 182 -9.80 35.79 1.11
C GLU A 182 -10.75 36.68 0.31
N GLU A 183 -11.13 36.27 -0.90
CA GLU A 183 -12.09 37.03 -1.70
C GLU A 183 -13.51 36.96 -1.15
N ILE A 184 -13.92 35.80 -0.61
CA ILE A 184 -15.22 35.65 0.04
C ILE A 184 -15.27 36.45 1.36
N GLU A 185 -14.19 36.47 2.15
CA GLU A 185 -14.12 37.25 3.38
C GLU A 185 -14.34 38.73 3.16
N LYS A 186 -13.87 39.28 2.04
CA LYS A 186 -14.02 40.70 1.65
C LYS A 186 -15.45 41.11 1.23
N LEU A 187 -16.31 40.13 0.95
CA LEU A 187 -17.71 40.43 0.65
C LEU A 187 -18.43 40.96 1.91
N GLU A 188 -19.30 41.96 1.73
CA GLU A 188 -20.14 42.47 2.80
C GLU A 188 -21.20 41.43 3.21
N VAL A 189 -21.49 41.39 4.51
CA VAL A 189 -22.58 40.58 5.05
C VAL A 189 -23.91 41.29 4.74
N LEU A 190 -24.86 40.58 4.16
CA LEU A 190 -26.19 41.13 3.91
C LEU A 190 -26.88 41.37 5.28
N VAL A 191 -27.14 42.61 5.58
CA VAL A 191 -27.90 43.00 6.80
C VAL A 191 -29.37 42.63 6.55
N GLY A 192 -29.85 41.56 7.23
CA GLY A 192 -31.28 41.23 7.22
C GLY A 192 -31.64 39.88 6.56
N ALA A 193 -30.90 38.80 6.83
CA ALA A 193 -31.36 37.45 6.52
C ALA A 193 -31.41 36.61 7.81
#